data_c75bf7f718f3b2b3fe799ae3e6d8404d
#
_entry.id   c75bf7f718f3b2b3fe799ae3e6d8404d
#
_cell.length_a   1.000
_cell.length_b   1.000
_cell.length_c   1.000
_cell.angle_alpha   90.00
_cell.angle_beta   90.00
_cell.angle_gamma   90.00
#
_symmetry.space_group_name_H-M   'P 1'
#
loop_
_entity.id
_entity.type
_entity.pdbx_description
1 polymer ?
#
loop_
_entity_poly.entity_id
_entity_poly.type
_entity_poly.pdbx_seq_one_letter_code
_entity_poly.pdbx_strand_id
1 'polypeptide(L)'
;MAHINEAGVKKINEICDRYIGEKTPLMMILSDIQNEYGYIPLEVQQIVSKRTGISVAEIYGVVTFYSFFSLEPKGKYVIGCCLGTACYVKGAQQVLDRFSELLGIKPGQTTADGLFTLDALRCIGACGIAPAVTINGKVYPKMTVDGVLEVVEEYLVKEGKM
;
A
#
# COMPACT_ATOMS: atom_id res chain seq x y z
N MET A 1 11.14 -4.02 13.33
CA MET A 1 9.76 -4.08 13.88
C MET A 1 9.52 -2.76 14.59
N ALA A 2 8.60 -1.94 14.09
CA ALA A 2 8.25 -0.70 14.78
C ALA A 2 7.38 -1.07 15.98
N HIS A 3 7.97 -1.10 17.17
CA HIS A 3 7.20 -1.22 18.40
C HIS A 3 6.31 0.00 18.53
N ILE A 4 5.00 -0.22 18.62
CA ILE A 4 4.05 0.85 18.90
C ILE A 4 4.32 1.32 20.32
N ASN A 5 4.75 2.57 20.45
CA ASN A 5 4.98 3.18 21.75
C ASN A 5 3.65 3.47 22.49
N GLU A 6 3.72 3.80 23.78
CA GLU A 6 2.53 4.09 24.58
C GLU A 6 1.63 5.18 23.98
N ALA A 7 2.23 6.19 23.35
CA ALA A 7 1.48 7.25 22.66
C ALA A 7 0.69 6.69 21.46
N GLY A 8 1.27 5.75 20.71
CA GLY A 8 0.58 5.06 19.61
C GLY A 8 -0.59 4.21 20.10
N VAL A 9 -0.41 3.46 21.20
CA VAL A 9 -1.49 2.69 21.83
C VAL A 9 -2.65 3.60 22.24
N LYS A 10 -2.34 4.76 22.86
CA LYS A 10 -3.34 5.74 23.27
C LYS A 10 -4.13 6.27 22.07
N LYS A 11 -3.43 6.63 20.99
CA LYS A 11 -4.06 7.16 19.78
C LYS A 11 -4.95 6.13 19.08
N ILE A 12 -4.54 4.86 19.03
CA ILE A 12 -5.37 3.76 18.50
C ILE A 12 -6.63 3.59 19.34
N ASN A 13 -6.52 3.65 20.67
CA ASN A 13 -7.69 3.59 21.55
C ASN A 13 -8.63 4.78 21.34
N GLU A 14 -8.13 5.99 21.16
CA GLU A 14 -8.92 7.18 20.83
C GLU A 14 -9.66 7.04 19.50
N ILE A 15 -9.03 6.40 18.49
CA ILE A 15 -9.68 6.08 17.22
C ILE A 15 -10.82 5.07 17.44
N CYS A 16 -10.57 4.00 18.19
CA CYS A 16 -11.61 3.03 18.51
C CYS A 16 -12.81 3.69 19.23
N ASP A 17 -12.53 4.56 20.19
CA ASP A 17 -13.56 5.22 21.03
C ASP A 17 -14.49 6.11 20.22
N ARG A 18 -14.05 6.69 19.11
CA ARG A 18 -14.91 7.51 18.22
C ARG A 18 -16.07 6.70 17.61
N TYR A 19 -15.89 5.40 17.48
CA TYR A 19 -16.85 4.51 16.80
C TYR A 19 -17.54 3.53 17.76
N ILE A 20 -17.39 3.71 19.07
CA ILE A 20 -18.14 2.92 20.07
C ILE A 20 -19.61 3.22 19.92
N GLY A 21 -20.41 2.17 19.71
CA GLY A 21 -21.86 2.28 19.52
C GLY A 21 -22.33 2.24 18.07
N GLU A 22 -21.42 2.30 17.11
CA GLU A 22 -21.74 2.09 15.70
C GLU A 22 -22.05 0.62 15.41
N LYS A 23 -22.92 0.37 14.42
CA LYS A 23 -23.37 -0.99 14.05
C LYS A 23 -22.25 -1.86 13.46
N THR A 24 -21.33 -1.23 12.72
CA THR A 24 -20.20 -1.89 12.04
C THR A 24 -18.93 -1.02 12.12
N PRO A 25 -18.36 -0.88 13.33
CA PRO A 25 -17.29 0.11 13.56
C PRO A 25 -15.95 -0.30 12.93
N LEU A 26 -15.75 -1.60 12.67
CA LEU A 26 -14.44 -2.15 12.32
C LEU A 26 -13.80 -1.50 11.08
N MET A 27 -14.56 -1.34 9.99
CA MET A 27 -14.04 -0.74 8.75
C MET A 27 -13.59 0.71 8.95
N MET A 28 -14.35 1.48 9.73
CA MET A 28 -14.05 2.88 10.03
C MET A 28 -12.78 2.99 10.87
N ILE A 29 -12.70 2.18 11.94
CA ILE A 29 -11.53 2.10 12.82
C ILE A 29 -10.27 1.74 12.01
N LEU A 30 -10.34 0.67 11.21
CA LEU A 30 -9.19 0.22 10.41
C LEU A 30 -8.79 1.24 9.34
N SER A 31 -9.77 1.94 8.73
CA SER A 31 -9.50 3.00 7.75
C SER A 31 -8.76 4.17 8.38
N ASP A 32 -9.19 4.64 9.55
CA ASP A 32 -8.52 5.72 10.26
C ASP A 32 -7.10 5.32 10.69
N ILE A 33 -6.93 4.09 11.16
CA ILE A 33 -5.60 3.55 11.53
C ILE A 33 -4.70 3.45 10.29
N GLN A 34 -5.21 2.93 9.17
CA GLN A 34 -4.46 2.84 7.91
C GLN A 34 -4.01 4.22 7.42
N ASN A 35 -4.89 5.22 7.49
CA ASN A 35 -4.57 6.60 7.09
C ASN A 35 -3.52 7.25 8.00
N GLU A 36 -3.54 6.94 9.29
CA GLU A 36 -2.62 7.53 10.28
C GLU A 36 -1.24 6.87 10.27
N TYR A 37 -1.21 5.52 10.19
CA TYR A 37 0.03 4.74 10.34
C TYR A 37 0.54 4.14 9.03
N GLY A 38 -0.31 4.08 7.99
CA GLY A 38 0.02 3.50 6.69
C GLY A 38 -0.03 1.97 6.65
N TYR A 39 -0.20 1.28 7.78
CA TYR A 39 -0.27 -0.18 7.87
C TYR A 39 -0.89 -0.63 9.19
N ILE A 40 -1.37 -1.89 9.24
CA ILE A 40 -2.09 -2.47 10.38
C ILE A 40 -1.44 -3.81 10.77
N PRO A 41 -0.30 -3.79 11.47
CA PRO A 41 0.39 -5.03 11.90
C PRO A 41 -0.40 -5.75 12.99
N LEU A 42 -0.02 -6.99 13.30
CA LEU A 42 -0.69 -7.82 14.28
C LEU A 42 -0.81 -7.14 15.66
N GLU A 43 0.19 -6.38 16.08
CA GLU A 43 0.18 -5.63 17.34
C GLU A 43 -0.97 -4.62 17.39
N VAL A 44 -1.20 -3.88 16.30
CA VAL A 44 -2.34 -2.95 16.17
C VAL A 44 -3.66 -3.70 16.23
N GLN A 45 -3.77 -4.82 15.51
CA GLN A 45 -4.97 -5.64 15.50
C GLN A 45 -5.31 -6.15 16.91
N GLN A 46 -4.30 -6.53 17.70
CA GLN A 46 -4.49 -6.94 19.09
C GLN A 46 -4.98 -5.80 20.01
N ILE A 47 -4.49 -4.56 19.79
CA ILE A 47 -4.95 -3.38 20.52
C ILE A 47 -6.43 -3.10 20.19
N VAL A 48 -6.77 -3.09 18.89
CA VAL A 48 -8.15 -2.90 18.41
C VAL A 48 -9.07 -3.98 18.99
N SER A 49 -8.65 -5.25 18.95
CA SER A 49 -9.40 -6.38 19.51
C SER A 49 -9.69 -6.20 21.00
N LYS A 50 -8.69 -5.84 21.78
CA LYS A 50 -8.86 -5.58 23.22
C LYS A 50 -9.82 -4.42 23.51
N ARG A 51 -9.81 -3.38 22.65
CA ARG A 51 -10.64 -2.19 22.89
C ARG A 51 -12.07 -2.39 22.42
N THR A 52 -12.29 -3.09 21.31
CA THR A 52 -13.61 -3.25 20.67
C THR A 52 -14.32 -4.56 21.03
N GLY A 53 -13.59 -5.56 21.52
CA GLY A 53 -14.10 -6.93 21.75
C GLY A 53 -14.22 -7.77 20.47
N ILE A 54 -13.87 -7.22 19.29
CA ILE A 54 -13.86 -7.95 18.01
C ILE A 54 -12.65 -8.88 17.99
N SER A 55 -12.83 -10.12 17.54
CA SER A 55 -11.72 -11.08 17.53
C SER A 55 -10.59 -10.68 16.57
N VAL A 56 -9.34 -10.98 16.94
CA VAL A 56 -8.18 -10.71 16.04
C VAL A 56 -8.34 -11.45 14.71
N ALA A 57 -8.95 -12.63 14.70
CA ALA A 57 -9.19 -13.40 13.48
C ALA A 57 -10.14 -12.68 12.51
N GLU A 58 -11.19 -12.04 13.01
CA GLU A 58 -12.11 -11.23 12.22
C GLU A 58 -11.42 -9.98 11.69
N ILE A 59 -10.66 -9.27 12.53
CA ILE A 59 -9.88 -8.09 12.13
C ILE A 59 -8.88 -8.47 11.03
N TYR A 60 -8.13 -9.56 11.22
CA TYR A 60 -7.18 -10.06 10.24
C TYR A 60 -7.85 -10.44 8.91
N GLY A 61 -9.03 -11.08 8.98
CA GLY A 61 -9.82 -11.41 7.81
C GLY A 61 -10.20 -10.16 6.99
N VAL A 62 -10.62 -9.08 7.66
CA VAL A 62 -10.92 -7.81 6.99
C VAL A 62 -9.66 -7.17 6.39
N VAL A 63 -8.56 -7.09 7.18
CA VAL A 63 -7.31 -6.46 6.71
C VAL A 63 -6.73 -7.19 5.50
N THR A 64 -6.81 -8.51 5.44
CA THR A 64 -6.30 -9.30 4.31
C THR A 64 -7.24 -9.37 3.12
N PHE A 65 -8.53 -9.16 3.32
CA PHE A 65 -9.51 -9.18 2.23
C PHE A 65 -9.50 -7.89 1.41
N TYR A 66 -9.40 -6.74 2.06
CA TYR A 66 -9.44 -5.44 1.38
C TYR A 66 -8.04 -4.96 1.02
N SER A 67 -7.78 -4.76 -0.27
CA SER A 67 -6.48 -4.28 -0.80
C SER A 67 -6.10 -2.86 -0.35
N PHE A 68 -7.02 -2.12 0.26
CA PHE A 68 -6.77 -0.82 0.87
C PHE A 68 -5.86 -0.92 2.09
N PHE A 69 -5.97 -2.02 2.85
CA PHE A 69 -5.17 -2.22 4.05
C PHE A 69 -3.83 -2.88 3.75
N SER A 70 -2.83 -2.58 4.56
CA SER A 70 -1.50 -3.19 4.50
C SER A 70 -1.10 -3.73 5.87
N LEU A 71 -0.49 -4.93 5.89
CA LEU A 71 0.06 -5.54 7.10
C LEU A 71 1.47 -5.03 7.40
N GLU A 72 2.17 -4.55 6.38
CA GLU A 72 3.54 -4.09 6.45
C GLU A 72 3.66 -2.62 6.05
N PRO A 73 4.65 -1.88 6.57
CA PRO A 73 4.86 -0.50 6.18
C PRO A 73 5.19 -0.41 4.69
N LYS A 74 4.50 0.49 4.01
CA LYS A 74 4.81 0.84 2.61
C LYS A 74 5.94 1.86 2.55
N GLY A 75 6.68 1.83 1.46
CA GLY A 75 7.70 2.82 1.16
C GLY A 75 7.12 4.21 0.91
N LYS A 76 7.99 5.21 0.88
CA LYS A 76 7.63 6.60 0.60
C LYS A 76 6.91 6.76 -0.75
N TYR A 77 7.33 5.96 -1.75
CA TYR A 77 6.75 5.92 -3.10
C TYR A 77 6.16 4.54 -3.37
N VAL A 78 4.85 4.48 -3.50
CA VAL A 78 4.13 3.26 -3.82
C VAL A 78 3.88 3.23 -5.33
N ILE A 79 4.59 2.33 -6.01
CA ILE A 79 4.49 2.10 -7.45
C ILE A 79 3.44 1.02 -7.68
N GLY A 80 2.36 1.35 -8.37
CA GLY A 80 1.30 0.43 -8.72
C GLY A 80 1.25 0.17 -10.23
N CYS A 81 1.57 -1.04 -10.67
CA CYS A 81 1.48 -1.46 -12.06
C CYS A 81 0.12 -2.11 -12.34
N CYS A 82 -0.67 -1.51 -13.23
CA CYS A 82 -1.97 -2.07 -13.62
C CYS A 82 -1.78 -3.31 -14.51
N LEU A 83 -2.26 -4.47 -14.06
CA LEU A 83 -2.29 -5.74 -14.81
C LEU A 83 -3.69 -6.08 -15.34
N GLY A 84 -4.60 -5.10 -15.44
CA GLY A 84 -5.87 -5.29 -16.12
C GLY A 84 -5.67 -5.69 -17.59
N THR A 85 -6.66 -6.36 -18.20
CA THR A 85 -6.55 -6.98 -19.53
C THR A 85 -5.92 -6.05 -20.58
N ALA A 86 -6.40 -4.80 -20.69
CA ALA A 86 -5.88 -3.87 -21.69
C ALA A 86 -4.41 -3.48 -21.46
N CYS A 87 -3.99 -3.35 -20.19
CA CYS A 87 -2.60 -3.08 -19.83
C CYS A 87 -1.73 -4.30 -20.05
N TYR A 88 -2.20 -5.48 -19.68
CA TYR A 88 -1.50 -6.75 -19.84
C TYR A 88 -1.17 -7.04 -21.30
N VAL A 89 -2.17 -6.92 -22.21
CA VAL A 89 -1.99 -7.11 -23.66
C VAL A 89 -0.99 -6.12 -24.25
N LYS A 90 -0.89 -4.92 -23.67
CA LYS A 90 0.06 -3.88 -24.12
C LYS A 90 1.42 -3.94 -23.40
N GLY A 91 1.75 -5.04 -22.72
CA GLY A 91 3.07 -5.27 -22.14
C GLY A 91 3.26 -4.80 -20.70
N ALA A 92 2.19 -4.62 -19.92
CA ALA A 92 2.31 -4.20 -18.52
C ALA A 92 3.09 -5.21 -17.65
N GLN A 93 3.09 -6.50 -18.00
CA GLN A 93 3.90 -7.49 -17.30
C GLN A 93 5.40 -7.18 -17.42
N GLN A 94 5.87 -6.87 -18.63
CA GLN A 94 7.28 -6.52 -18.86
C GLN A 94 7.68 -5.23 -18.13
N VAL A 95 6.75 -4.27 -18.03
CA VAL A 95 6.96 -3.05 -17.23
C VAL A 95 7.10 -3.38 -15.74
N LEU A 96 6.24 -4.26 -15.20
CA LEU A 96 6.32 -4.71 -13.82
C LEU A 96 7.63 -5.45 -13.52
N ASP A 97 8.02 -6.36 -14.43
CA ASP A 97 9.25 -7.14 -14.32
C ASP A 97 10.47 -6.21 -14.32
N ARG A 98 10.45 -5.17 -15.16
CA ARG A 98 11.51 -4.17 -15.21
C ARG A 98 11.62 -3.34 -13.91
N PHE A 99 10.50 -2.93 -13.31
CA PHE A 99 10.52 -2.31 -11.97
C PHE A 99 11.09 -3.28 -10.92
N SER A 100 10.68 -4.54 -10.96
CA SER A 100 11.15 -5.57 -10.04
C SER A 100 12.67 -5.79 -10.13
N GLU A 101 13.22 -5.86 -11.33
CA GLU A 101 14.67 -5.97 -11.58
C GLU A 101 15.42 -4.73 -11.09
N LEU A 102 14.96 -3.54 -11.47
CA LEU A 102 15.64 -2.29 -11.16
C LEU A 102 15.66 -1.99 -9.65
N LEU A 103 14.57 -2.29 -8.95
CA LEU A 103 14.42 -2.05 -7.53
C LEU A 103 14.92 -3.22 -6.66
N GLY A 104 15.19 -4.39 -7.25
CA GLY A 104 15.60 -5.59 -6.55
C GLY A 104 14.54 -6.17 -5.60
N ILE A 105 13.26 -5.91 -5.86
CA ILE A 105 12.13 -6.35 -5.05
C ILE A 105 11.05 -7.01 -5.91
N LYS A 106 10.24 -7.87 -5.28
CA LYS A 106 9.07 -8.50 -5.93
C LYS A 106 7.81 -7.65 -5.71
N PRO A 107 6.76 -7.82 -6.55
CA PRO A 107 5.46 -7.23 -6.26
C PRO A 107 4.97 -7.56 -4.84
N GLY A 108 4.46 -6.57 -4.13
CA GLY A 108 4.07 -6.65 -2.72
C GLY A 108 5.20 -6.36 -1.74
N GLN A 109 6.42 -6.06 -2.20
CA GLN A 109 7.57 -5.79 -1.33
C GLN A 109 7.99 -4.32 -1.37
N THR A 110 8.68 -3.92 -0.30
CA THR A 110 9.30 -2.59 -0.15
C THR A 110 10.82 -2.72 -0.19
N THR A 111 11.50 -1.76 -0.81
CA THR A 111 12.98 -1.70 -0.82
C THR A 111 13.53 -1.58 0.60
N ALA A 112 14.73 -2.11 0.84
CA ALA A 112 15.35 -2.15 2.17
C ALA A 112 15.55 -0.75 2.78
N ASP A 113 15.68 0.28 1.95
CA ASP A 113 15.79 1.67 2.37
C ASP A 113 14.42 2.34 2.65
N GLY A 114 13.30 1.60 2.49
CA GLY A 114 11.95 2.13 2.71
C GLY A 114 11.49 3.15 1.68
N LEU A 115 12.18 3.27 0.53
CA LEU A 115 11.87 4.32 -0.44
C LEU A 115 10.75 3.90 -1.38
N PHE A 116 10.83 2.71 -1.97
CA PHE A 116 9.86 2.23 -2.95
C PHE A 116 9.13 0.98 -2.48
N THR A 117 7.81 0.94 -2.73
CA THR A 117 7.01 -0.29 -2.69
C THR A 117 6.53 -0.57 -4.10
N LEU A 118 6.60 -1.83 -4.54
CA LEU A 118 6.10 -2.26 -5.85
C LEU A 118 4.83 -3.09 -5.67
N ASP A 119 3.72 -2.62 -6.21
CA ASP A 119 2.43 -3.32 -6.16
C ASP A 119 1.95 -3.71 -7.57
N ALA A 120 1.46 -4.94 -7.71
CA ALA A 120 0.73 -5.40 -8.90
C ALA A 120 -0.77 -5.13 -8.70
N LEU A 121 -1.30 -4.14 -9.40
CA LEU A 121 -2.69 -3.72 -9.24
C LEU A 121 -3.63 -4.48 -10.18
N ARG A 122 -4.88 -4.67 -9.74
CA ARG A 122 -5.99 -5.01 -10.64
C ARG A 122 -6.32 -3.81 -11.52
N CYS A 123 -7.33 -3.95 -12.40
CA CYS A 123 -7.70 -2.87 -13.31
C CYS A 123 -8.08 -1.58 -12.55
N ILE A 124 -7.37 -0.48 -12.87
CA ILE A 124 -7.62 0.86 -12.29
C ILE A 124 -8.55 1.73 -13.14
N GLY A 125 -9.12 1.16 -14.23
CA GLY A 125 -10.05 1.89 -15.10
C GLY A 125 -9.40 2.78 -16.17
N ALA A 126 -8.06 2.83 -16.27
CA ALA A 126 -7.32 3.72 -17.16
C ALA A 126 -6.97 3.09 -18.53
N CYS A 127 -7.87 2.28 -19.11
CA CYS A 127 -7.60 1.47 -20.30
C CYS A 127 -7.20 2.27 -21.55
N GLY A 128 -7.72 3.50 -21.70
CA GLY A 128 -7.39 4.38 -22.85
C GLY A 128 -5.92 4.83 -22.87
N ILE A 129 -5.25 4.80 -21.73
CA ILE A 129 -3.85 5.23 -21.57
C ILE A 129 -2.92 4.07 -21.20
N ALA A 130 -3.34 2.83 -21.46
CA ALA A 130 -2.60 1.61 -21.15
C ALA A 130 -1.29 1.49 -21.96
N PRO A 131 -0.22 0.91 -21.39
CA PRO A 131 -0.05 0.45 -20.02
C PRO A 131 -0.01 1.61 -19.03
N ALA A 132 -0.73 1.50 -17.90
CA ALA A 132 -0.78 2.56 -16.89
C ALA A 132 -0.08 2.11 -15.60
N VAL A 133 0.77 3.00 -15.08
CA VAL A 133 1.45 2.87 -13.79
C VAL A 133 1.04 4.04 -12.91
N THR A 134 0.91 3.82 -11.62
CA THR A 134 0.66 4.88 -10.65
C THR A 134 1.81 4.99 -9.66
N ILE A 135 2.16 6.20 -9.23
CA ILE A 135 3.09 6.42 -8.12
C ILE A 135 2.45 7.43 -7.18
N ASN A 136 2.15 6.99 -5.97
CA ASN A 136 1.41 7.78 -4.97
C ASN A 136 0.16 8.47 -5.56
N GLY A 137 -0.59 7.76 -6.42
CA GLY A 137 -1.80 8.26 -7.06
C GLY A 137 -1.58 9.07 -8.34
N LYS A 138 -0.35 9.54 -8.63
CA LYS A 138 -0.03 10.16 -9.94
C LYS A 138 0.02 9.07 -11.00
N VAL A 139 -0.74 9.24 -12.09
CA VAL A 139 -0.81 8.26 -13.19
C VAL A 139 0.22 8.58 -14.26
N TYR A 140 0.99 7.56 -14.64
CA TYR A 140 1.94 7.57 -15.76
C TYR A 140 1.34 6.76 -16.92
N PRO A 141 0.93 7.44 -18.00
CA PRO A 141 0.29 6.79 -19.14
C PRO A 141 1.32 6.15 -20.08
N LYS A 142 0.88 5.13 -20.84
CA LYS A 142 1.66 4.48 -21.92
C LYS A 142 3.08 4.12 -21.49
N MET A 143 3.21 3.60 -20.27
CA MET A 143 4.51 3.24 -19.70
C MET A 143 5.20 2.20 -20.56
N THR A 144 6.47 2.42 -20.86
CA THR A 144 7.35 1.52 -21.58
C THR A 144 8.42 0.94 -20.65
N VAL A 145 9.06 -0.15 -21.06
CA VAL A 145 10.17 -0.75 -20.32
C VAL A 145 11.32 0.26 -20.11
N ASP A 146 11.63 1.05 -21.15
CA ASP A 146 12.68 2.09 -21.07
C ASP A 146 12.26 3.27 -20.17
N GLY A 147 10.99 3.66 -20.22
CA GLY A 147 10.45 4.74 -19.38
C GLY A 147 10.45 4.43 -17.87
N VAL A 148 10.58 3.14 -17.49
CA VAL A 148 10.72 2.72 -16.08
C VAL A 148 11.95 3.34 -15.45
N LEU A 149 13.08 3.32 -16.14
CA LEU A 149 14.35 3.88 -15.64
C LEU A 149 14.22 5.38 -15.39
N GLU A 150 13.69 6.12 -16.36
CA GLU A 150 13.52 7.57 -16.28
C GLU A 150 12.65 7.98 -15.07
N VAL A 151 11.57 7.23 -14.86
CA VAL A 151 10.65 7.49 -13.74
C VAL A 151 11.30 7.18 -12.40
N VAL A 152 12.04 6.07 -12.26
CA VAL A 152 12.73 5.74 -11.00
C VAL A 152 13.82 6.77 -10.70
N GLU A 153 14.61 7.17 -11.71
CA GLU A 153 15.62 8.22 -11.59
C GLU A 153 15.02 9.56 -11.14
N GLU A 154 13.87 9.97 -11.72
CA GLU A 154 13.16 11.20 -11.29
C GLU A 154 12.92 11.21 -9.77
N TYR A 155 12.52 10.08 -9.18
CA TYR A 155 12.26 9.98 -7.75
C TYR A 155 13.54 9.84 -6.91
N LEU A 156 14.58 9.19 -7.42
CA LEU A 156 15.89 9.10 -6.74
C LEU A 156 16.56 10.49 -6.67
N VAL A 157 16.50 11.26 -7.74
CA VAL A 157 17.00 12.65 -7.76
C VAL A 157 16.26 13.53 -6.74
N LYS A 158 14.94 13.40 -6.63
CA LYS A 158 14.14 14.12 -5.62
C LYS A 158 14.57 13.79 -4.18
N GLU A 159 15.13 12.61 -3.94
CA GLU A 159 15.63 12.19 -2.64
C GLU A 159 17.12 12.48 -2.44
N GLY A 160 17.79 13.09 -3.43
CA GLY A 160 19.23 13.37 -3.34
C GLY A 160 20.11 12.13 -3.33
N LYS A 161 19.64 11.02 -3.90
CA LYS A 161 20.35 9.72 -3.94
C LYS A 161 21.05 9.46 -5.28
N MET A 162 21.13 10.47 -6.17
CA MET A 162 21.94 10.48 -7.41
C MET A 162 22.83 11.69 -7.42
#